data_861df1e328156b3a12d259c8a3e6777b
#
_entry.id   861df1e328156b3a12d259c8a3e6777b
#
_cell.length_a   1.000
_cell.length_b   1.000
_cell.length_c   1.000
_cell.angle_alpha   90.00
_cell.angle_beta   90.00
_cell.angle_gamma   90.00
#
_symmetry.space_group_name_H-M   'P 1'
#
loop_
_entity.id
_entity.type
_entity.pdbx_description
1 polymer ?
#
loop_
_entity_poly.entity_id
_entity_poly.type
_entity_poly.pdbx_seq_one_letter_code
_entity_poly.pdbx_strand_id
1 'polypeptide(L)'
;MKTNNNNLPDKNGFFGEYGGKFVPETLMYALEELETTYEKLKDNAAFKNQFYKDLSEFVGRPSPLYFAERLTNLYGTGSIWLKREDLNHTG
;
A
#
# COMPACT_ATOMS: atom_id res chain seq x y z
N MET A 1 22.85 3.73 15.24
CA MET A 1 21.49 3.37 15.56
C MET A 1 20.74 2.94 14.31
N LYS A 2 20.29 1.73 14.29
CA LYS A 2 19.53 1.24 13.16
C LYS A 2 18.17 1.90 13.18
N THR A 3 17.89 2.70 12.16
CA THR A 3 16.52 3.07 11.87
C THR A 3 15.79 1.78 11.55
N ASN A 4 14.99 1.35 12.49
CA ASN A 4 14.13 0.21 12.26
C ASN A 4 13.08 0.61 11.22
N ASN A 5 13.38 0.37 9.96
CA ASN A 5 12.36 0.32 8.93
C ASN A 5 11.55 -0.96 9.14
N ASN A 6 10.92 -1.04 10.33
CA ASN A 6 10.09 -2.18 10.70
C ASN A 6 8.88 -2.38 9.78
N ASN A 7 8.71 -1.48 8.82
CA ASN A 7 7.60 -1.51 7.88
C ASN A 7 7.95 -2.19 6.55
N LEU A 8 9.19 -2.62 6.39
CA LEU A 8 9.63 -3.29 5.16
C LEU A 8 10.10 -4.70 5.49
N PRO A 9 9.83 -5.66 4.60
CA PRO A 9 10.32 -7.02 4.82
C PRO A 9 11.83 -7.12 4.60
N ASP A 10 12.44 -8.17 5.18
CA ASP A 10 13.80 -8.51 4.85
C ASP A 10 13.89 -9.16 3.45
N LYS A 11 15.09 -9.54 3.03
CA LYS A 11 15.32 -10.16 1.71
C LYS A 11 14.58 -11.49 1.51
N ASN A 12 14.16 -12.12 2.58
CA ASN A 12 13.44 -13.40 2.55
C ASN A 12 11.92 -13.23 2.71
N GLY A 13 11.44 -11.98 2.75
CA GLY A 13 10.03 -11.67 2.88
C GLY A 13 9.50 -11.73 4.31
N PHE A 14 10.37 -11.65 5.32
CA PHE A 14 9.95 -11.69 6.71
C PHE A 14 9.94 -10.31 7.35
N PHE A 15 8.92 -10.07 8.16
CA PHE A 15 8.79 -8.91 9.04
C PHE A 15 9.05 -9.39 10.47
N GLY A 16 10.34 -9.49 10.86
CA GLY A 16 10.72 -10.11 12.12
C GLY A 16 10.40 -11.60 12.11
N GLU A 17 9.53 -12.05 13.01
CA GLU A 17 9.08 -13.44 13.10
C GLU A 17 7.89 -13.77 12.18
N TYR A 18 7.33 -12.76 11.50
CA TYR A 18 6.16 -12.92 10.65
C TYR A 18 6.52 -12.84 9.17
N GLY A 19 5.69 -13.40 8.31
CA GLY A 19 5.85 -13.32 6.86
C GLY A 19 6.38 -14.59 6.23
N GLY A 20 7.07 -14.43 5.09
CA GLY A 20 7.58 -15.55 4.30
C GLY A 20 6.62 -15.97 3.18
N LYS A 21 6.93 -17.11 2.54
CA LYS A 21 6.13 -17.67 1.44
C LYS A 21 5.71 -19.10 1.78
N PHE A 22 4.52 -19.25 2.34
CA PHE A 22 3.98 -20.54 2.76
C PHE A 22 2.83 -20.91 1.84
N VAL A 23 3.17 -21.33 0.63
CA VAL A 23 2.21 -21.68 -0.42
C VAL A 23 2.50 -23.10 -0.93
N PRO A 24 1.53 -23.74 -1.61
CA PRO A 24 1.78 -25.02 -2.26
C PRO A 24 2.96 -24.96 -3.23
N GLU A 25 3.70 -26.03 -3.34
CA GLU A 25 4.88 -26.14 -4.19
C GLU A 25 4.60 -25.74 -5.65
N THR A 26 3.40 -26.01 -6.13
CA THR A 26 2.98 -25.69 -7.50
C THR A 26 2.93 -24.17 -7.77
N LEU A 27 2.87 -23.33 -6.74
CA LEU A 27 2.85 -21.88 -6.87
C LEU A 27 4.22 -21.25 -6.73
N MET A 28 5.23 -21.99 -6.28
CA MET A 28 6.56 -21.42 -5.97
C MET A 28 7.22 -20.81 -7.20
N TYR A 29 7.13 -21.47 -8.35
CA TYR A 29 7.72 -20.93 -9.58
C TYR A 29 7.12 -19.58 -9.98
N ALA A 30 5.80 -19.48 -9.92
CA ALA A 30 5.11 -18.23 -10.24
C ALA A 30 5.48 -17.09 -9.28
N LEU A 31 5.63 -17.38 -7.99
CA LEU A 31 6.05 -16.40 -7.00
C LEU A 31 7.50 -15.98 -7.18
N GLU A 32 8.39 -16.88 -7.54
CA GLU A 32 9.78 -16.55 -7.82
C GLU A 32 9.89 -15.64 -9.05
N GLU A 33 9.10 -15.91 -10.09
CA GLU A 33 9.03 -15.03 -11.26
C GLU A 33 8.54 -13.65 -10.90
N LEU A 34 7.49 -13.55 -10.09
CA LEU A 34 6.95 -12.30 -9.61
C LEU A 34 7.99 -11.52 -8.80
N GLU A 35 8.63 -12.17 -7.84
CA GLU A 35 9.65 -11.56 -7.00
C GLU A 35 10.83 -11.02 -7.83
N THR A 36 11.33 -11.84 -8.75
CA THR A 36 12.43 -11.45 -9.62
C THR A 36 12.07 -10.23 -10.48
N THR A 37 10.87 -10.23 -11.03
CA THR A 37 10.36 -9.13 -11.85
C THR A 37 10.19 -7.86 -11.01
N TYR A 38 9.62 -7.99 -9.82
CA TYR A 38 9.46 -6.87 -8.90
C TYR A 38 10.79 -6.23 -8.52
N GLU A 39 11.79 -7.05 -8.19
CA GLU A 39 13.12 -6.54 -7.82
C GLU A 39 13.77 -5.76 -8.97
N LYS A 40 13.51 -6.13 -10.21
CA LYS A 40 14.00 -5.40 -11.38
C LYS A 40 13.27 -4.08 -11.61
N LEU A 41 11.98 -4.03 -11.27
CA LEU A 41 11.11 -2.90 -11.62
C LEU A 41 10.88 -1.91 -10.49
N LYS A 42 11.06 -2.31 -9.24
CA LYS A 42 10.72 -1.47 -8.08
C LYS A 42 11.39 -0.10 -8.09
N ASP A 43 12.58 0.00 -8.65
CA ASP A 43 13.33 1.26 -8.77
C ASP A 43 13.36 1.82 -10.19
N ASN A 44 12.64 1.21 -11.12
CA ASN A 44 12.58 1.65 -12.49
C ASN A 44 11.67 2.87 -12.62
N ALA A 45 12.20 3.98 -13.15
CA ALA A 45 11.47 5.24 -13.24
C ALA A 45 10.22 5.14 -14.12
N ALA A 46 10.30 4.47 -15.26
CA ALA A 46 9.16 4.33 -16.16
C ALA A 46 8.03 3.52 -15.52
N PHE A 47 8.38 2.44 -14.83
CA PHE A 47 7.41 1.63 -14.09
C PHE A 47 6.73 2.43 -12.99
N LYS A 48 7.51 3.15 -12.18
CA LYS A 48 6.97 3.99 -11.10
C LYS A 48 6.05 5.08 -11.63
N ASN A 49 6.45 5.75 -12.71
CA ASN A 49 5.64 6.81 -13.30
C ASN A 49 4.29 6.28 -13.77
N GLN A 50 4.27 5.13 -14.41
CA GLN A 50 3.02 4.50 -14.84
C GLN A 50 2.17 4.06 -13.65
N PHE A 51 2.81 3.50 -12.62
CA PHE A 51 2.12 3.09 -11.39
C PHE A 51 1.44 4.28 -10.71
N TYR A 52 2.16 5.38 -10.50
CA TYR A 52 1.58 6.57 -9.86
C TYR A 52 0.53 7.24 -10.72
N LYS A 53 0.68 7.21 -12.04
CA LYS A 53 -0.33 7.70 -12.95
C LYS A 53 -1.63 6.91 -12.82
N ASP A 54 -1.53 5.59 -12.80
CA ASP A 54 -2.70 4.72 -12.64
C ASP A 54 -3.36 4.92 -11.27
N LEU A 55 -2.57 5.11 -10.20
CA LEU A 55 -3.11 5.41 -8.89
C LEU A 55 -3.94 6.69 -8.89
N SER A 56 -3.40 7.76 -9.49
CA SER A 56 -4.06 9.07 -9.45
C SER A 56 -5.24 9.19 -10.43
N GLU A 57 -5.12 8.62 -11.61
CA GLU A 57 -6.11 8.81 -12.68
C GLU A 57 -7.18 7.73 -12.74
N PHE A 58 -6.83 6.51 -12.33
CA PHE A 58 -7.75 5.38 -12.41
C PHE A 58 -8.25 4.94 -11.04
N VAL A 59 -7.35 4.72 -10.09
CA VAL A 59 -7.69 4.21 -8.76
C VAL A 59 -8.28 5.30 -7.88
N GLY A 60 -7.78 6.53 -7.97
CA GLY A 60 -8.21 7.65 -7.14
C GLY A 60 -7.39 7.83 -5.88
N ARG A 61 -6.13 7.43 -5.89
CA ARG A 61 -5.21 7.59 -4.76
C ARG A 61 -4.12 8.60 -5.06
N PRO A 62 -3.71 9.39 -4.05
CA PRO A 62 -4.20 9.37 -2.67
C PRO A 62 -5.64 9.86 -2.55
N SER A 63 -6.42 9.17 -1.74
CA SER A 63 -7.80 9.57 -1.49
C SER A 63 -7.84 10.82 -0.61
N PRO A 64 -8.89 11.69 -0.77
CA PRO A 64 -8.94 12.93 -0.01
C PRO A 64 -9.28 12.72 1.46
N LEU A 65 -8.86 13.69 2.27
CA LEU A 65 -9.34 13.87 3.63
C LEU A 65 -10.49 14.88 3.60
N TYR A 66 -11.60 14.52 4.20
CA TYR A 66 -12.79 15.35 4.27
C TYR A 66 -13.10 15.71 5.71
N PHE A 67 -13.21 17.02 6.00
CA PHE A 67 -13.61 17.49 7.32
C PHE A 67 -15.13 17.28 7.47
N ALA A 68 -15.53 16.41 8.40
CA ALA A 68 -16.92 16.13 8.69
C ALA A 68 -17.48 17.15 9.70
N GLU A 69 -17.88 18.31 9.19
CA GLU A 69 -18.31 19.44 10.02
C GLU A 69 -19.51 19.12 10.91
N ARG A 70 -20.53 18.51 10.34
CA ARG A 70 -21.75 18.18 11.09
C ARG A 70 -21.51 17.18 12.21
N LEU A 71 -20.71 16.14 11.93
CA LEU A 71 -20.34 15.14 12.95
C LEU A 71 -19.47 15.78 14.04
N THR A 72 -18.52 16.63 13.62
CA THR A 72 -17.66 17.36 14.55
C THR A 72 -18.49 18.20 15.51
N ASN A 73 -19.47 18.94 15.00
CA ASN A 73 -20.33 19.78 15.81
C ASN A 73 -21.30 18.97 16.68
N LEU A 74 -21.76 17.83 16.16
CA LEU A 74 -22.68 16.95 16.90
C LEU A 74 -22.04 16.39 18.16
N TYR A 75 -20.79 15.91 18.05
CA TYR A 75 -20.09 15.29 19.19
C TYR A 75 -19.33 16.29 20.05
N GLY A 76 -18.85 17.38 19.48
CA GLY A 76 -18.23 18.48 20.22
C GLY A 76 -16.93 18.17 20.96
N THR A 77 -16.31 17.02 20.74
CA THR A 77 -15.14 16.56 21.49
C THR A 77 -13.82 16.64 20.71
N GLY A 78 -13.86 16.96 19.42
CA GLY A 78 -12.67 17.05 18.59
C GLY A 78 -13.05 17.12 17.12
N SER A 79 -12.07 17.33 16.27
CA SER A 79 -12.29 17.38 14.82
C SER A 79 -12.38 15.97 14.24
N ILE A 80 -13.43 15.70 13.47
CA ILE A 80 -13.64 14.41 12.81
C ILE A 80 -13.34 14.57 11.34
N TRP A 81 -12.41 13.77 10.85
CA TRP A 81 -11.99 13.75 9.46
C TRP A 81 -12.23 12.37 8.87
N LEU A 82 -12.70 12.34 7.64
CA LEU A 82 -12.92 11.08 6.91
C LEU A 82 -11.85 10.90 5.85
N LYS A 83 -11.14 9.79 5.92
CA LYS A 83 -10.28 9.35 4.83
C LYS A 83 -11.18 8.67 3.80
N ARG A 84 -11.42 9.36 2.67
CA ARG A 84 -12.45 9.00 1.70
C ARG A 84 -12.02 7.86 0.77
N GLU A 85 -11.76 6.68 1.34
CA GLU A 85 -11.42 5.48 0.57
C GLU A 85 -12.61 4.95 -0.25
N ASP A 86 -13.82 5.37 0.08
CA ASP A 86 -15.03 5.08 -0.68
C ASP A 86 -15.02 5.70 -2.10
N LEU A 87 -14.18 6.72 -2.32
CA LEU A 87 -14.05 7.37 -3.62
C LEU A 87 -13.06 6.68 -4.55
N ASN A 88 -12.34 5.67 -4.05
CA ASN A 88 -11.45 4.90 -4.89
C ASN A 88 -12.23 4.02 -5.87
N HIS A 89 -11.59 3.68 -7.00
CA HIS A 89 -12.16 2.71 -7.92
C HIS A 89 -12.43 1.39 -7.18
N THR A 90 -13.62 0.89 -7.31
CA THR A 90 -14.18 -0.28 -6.61
C THR A 90 -14.45 -0.07 -5.11
N GLY A 91 -14.31 1.13 -4.61
CA GLY A 91 -14.67 1.48 -3.24
C GLY A 91 -13.64 1.19 -2.18
#